data_71786c031fc83072840356adf0f9a9d0
#
_entry.id   71786c031fc83072840356adf0f9a9d0
#
_cell.length_a   1.000
_cell.length_b   1.000
_cell.length_c   1.000
_cell.angle_alpha   90.00
_cell.angle_beta   90.00
_cell.angle_gamma   90.00
#
_symmetry.space_group_name_H-M   'P 1'
#
loop_
_entity.id
_entity.type
_entity.pdbx_description
1 polymer ?
#
loop_
_entity_poly.entity_id
_entity_poly.type
_entity_poly.pdbx_seq_one_letter_code
_entity_poly.pdbx_strand_id
1 'polypeptide(L)'
;NISKFDSTRNKTLLTDVNSREIFFSGLTPVDSTLLTFIDGNSFIPTVNQTAIDIEKSDDGTIKLLTYREAGEAIKLAPKRVRKLINRRWQWINTYQPVTENSEAGFFIDTFDENGNPTEETIKLDIADPATYEAEKLFGLDLNGDNVQGRNVQKFDRAAFITEKNISTFAAVDSKALLTDLNSGELLAADPNDISVQVLLTNKDGSSFKSADHQTAIDIEKADDGTIRLLQYRD
;
A
#
# COMPACT_ATOMS: atom_id res chain seq x y z
N ASN A 1 -4.58 11.70 29.61
CA ASN A 1 -5.59 12.29 28.70
C ASN A 1 -5.38 11.71 27.32
N ILE A 2 -6.30 10.88 26.85
CA ILE A 2 -6.26 10.24 25.56
C ILE A 2 -7.13 11.07 24.61
N SER A 3 -6.58 11.54 23.52
CA SER A 3 -7.36 12.11 22.41
C SER A 3 -7.79 10.98 21.47
N LYS A 4 -9.04 10.97 21.07
CA LYS A 4 -9.62 9.98 20.17
C LYS A 4 -9.66 10.54 18.76
N PHE A 5 -9.03 9.85 17.80
CA PHE A 5 -9.33 10.04 16.39
C PHE A 5 -10.49 9.12 16.01
N ASP A 6 -11.49 9.67 15.31
CA ASP A 6 -12.64 8.89 14.85
C ASP A 6 -12.21 7.98 13.71
N SER A 7 -12.25 6.67 13.94
CA SER A 7 -12.16 5.70 12.85
C SER A 7 -13.57 5.23 12.47
N THR A 8 -13.87 5.21 11.19
CA THR A 8 -15.18 4.83 10.65
C THR A 8 -15.47 3.33 10.73
N ARG A 9 -14.55 2.49 11.25
CA ARG A 9 -14.63 1.01 11.21
C ARG A 9 -14.45 0.32 12.55
N ASN A 10 -15.02 0.84 13.63
CA ASN A 10 -14.99 0.19 14.96
C ASN A 10 -13.60 0.00 15.59
N LYS A 11 -12.58 0.70 15.13
CA LYS A 11 -11.22 0.70 15.67
C LYS A 11 -10.80 2.12 15.96
N THR A 12 -9.91 2.32 16.90
CA THR A 12 -9.59 3.67 17.37
C THR A 12 -8.09 3.86 17.49
N LEU A 13 -7.59 4.84 16.78
CA LEU A 13 -6.28 5.42 17.02
C LEU A 13 -6.35 6.27 18.28
N LEU A 14 -5.59 5.92 19.30
CA LEU A 14 -5.48 6.67 20.54
C LEU A 14 -4.09 7.26 20.66
N THR A 15 -4.02 8.53 21.03
CA THR A 15 -2.76 9.22 21.32
C THR A 15 -2.81 9.73 22.74
N ASP A 16 -1.80 9.40 23.58
CA ASP A 16 -1.65 10.06 24.87
C ASP A 16 -1.19 11.50 24.67
N VAL A 17 -1.94 12.45 25.21
CA VAL A 17 -1.71 13.89 25.00
C VAL A 17 -0.39 14.37 25.62
N ASN A 18 0.08 13.68 26.66
CA ASN A 18 1.29 14.11 27.38
C ASN A 18 2.55 13.43 26.83
N SER A 19 2.49 12.09 26.66
CA SER A 19 3.63 11.31 26.18
C SER A 19 3.71 11.23 24.65
N ARG A 20 2.60 11.49 23.94
CA ARG A 20 2.43 11.32 22.49
C ARG A 20 2.56 9.85 22.03
N GLU A 21 2.50 8.92 22.94
CA GLU A 21 2.48 7.49 22.62
C GLU A 21 1.23 7.12 21.84
N ILE A 22 1.37 6.20 20.89
CA ILE A 22 0.29 5.71 20.03
C ILE A 22 -0.19 4.35 20.54
N PHE A 23 -1.52 4.23 20.64
CA PHE A 23 -2.20 2.99 21.00
C PHE A 23 -3.21 2.62 19.92
N PHE A 24 -3.29 1.33 19.65
CA PHE A 24 -4.40 0.72 18.94
C PHE A 24 -5.44 0.26 19.93
N SER A 25 -6.70 0.61 19.72
CA SER A 25 -7.81 0.13 20.51
C SER A 25 -8.87 -0.50 19.61
N GLY A 26 -9.42 -1.65 20.04
CA GLY A 26 -10.62 -2.23 19.46
C GLY A 26 -11.88 -1.44 19.86
N LEU A 27 -13.03 -2.13 19.88
CA LEU A 27 -14.33 -1.53 20.20
C LEU A 27 -14.42 -0.94 21.63
N THR A 28 -13.56 -1.40 22.53
CA THR A 28 -13.53 -0.92 23.92
C THR A 28 -12.16 -0.33 24.25
N PRO A 29 -12.10 0.89 24.81
CA PRO A 29 -10.81 1.52 25.17
C PRO A 29 -10.01 0.76 26.24
N VAL A 30 -10.61 -0.26 26.87
CA VAL A 30 -9.98 -1.04 27.94
C VAL A 30 -8.92 -1.99 27.41
N ASP A 31 -9.04 -2.41 26.14
CA ASP A 31 -8.12 -3.35 25.49
C ASP A 31 -7.23 -2.61 24.48
N SER A 32 -6.52 -1.58 24.93
CA SER A 32 -5.61 -0.84 24.06
C SER A 32 -4.23 -1.48 24.04
N THR A 33 -3.67 -1.66 22.84
CA THR A 33 -2.30 -2.13 22.61
C THR A 33 -1.38 -0.93 22.35
N LEU A 34 -0.32 -0.78 23.15
CA LEU A 34 0.71 0.22 22.94
C LEU A 34 1.57 -0.20 21.74
N LEU A 35 1.75 0.68 20.78
CA LEU A 35 2.70 0.46 19.68
C LEU A 35 4.12 0.76 20.14
N THR A 36 5.08 -0.05 19.70
CA THR A 36 6.50 0.08 20.09
C THR A 36 7.41 0.17 18.88
N PHE A 37 8.59 0.71 19.09
CA PHE A 37 9.71 0.56 18.16
C PHE A 37 10.39 -0.81 18.33
N ILE A 38 11.23 -1.18 17.38
CA ILE A 38 12.00 -2.43 17.38
C ILE A 38 12.94 -2.57 18.60
N ASP A 39 13.26 -1.50 19.29
CA ASP A 39 14.04 -1.48 20.53
C ASP A 39 13.17 -1.66 21.78
N GLY A 40 11.86 -1.82 21.62
CA GLY A 40 10.87 -1.96 22.69
C GLY A 40 10.44 -0.66 23.36
N ASN A 41 10.93 0.49 22.90
CA ASN A 41 10.42 1.78 23.36
C ASN A 41 9.06 2.09 22.71
N SER A 42 8.24 2.90 23.40
CA SER A 42 6.94 3.33 22.87
C SER A 42 7.09 4.03 21.52
N PHE A 43 6.19 3.72 20.57
CA PHE A 43 6.14 4.43 19.30
C PHE A 43 5.61 5.84 19.52
N ILE A 44 6.46 6.82 19.26
CA ILE A 44 6.14 8.25 19.37
C ILE A 44 6.45 8.90 18.04
N PRO A 45 5.44 9.44 17.33
CA PRO A 45 5.66 10.15 16.07
C PRO A 45 6.64 11.31 16.26
N THR A 46 7.56 11.50 15.33
CA THR A 46 8.50 12.63 15.33
C THR A 46 7.76 13.96 15.14
N VAL A 47 8.47 15.08 15.29
CA VAL A 47 7.87 16.43 15.14
C VAL A 47 7.22 16.62 13.77
N ASN A 48 7.82 16.01 12.73
CA ASN A 48 7.35 16.12 11.34
C ASN A 48 6.43 14.95 10.93
N GLN A 49 6.01 14.12 11.88
CA GLN A 49 5.17 12.94 11.61
C GLN A 49 3.84 13.06 12.33
N THR A 50 2.77 12.84 11.61
CA THR A 50 1.40 12.83 12.13
C THR A 50 0.79 11.45 11.89
N ALA A 51 0.27 10.83 12.93
CA ALA A 51 -0.55 9.63 12.80
C ALA A 51 -1.92 10.03 12.23
N ILE A 52 -2.30 9.39 11.12
CA ILE A 52 -3.53 9.71 10.37
C ILE A 52 -4.62 8.71 10.73
N ASP A 53 -4.31 7.43 10.64
CA ASP A 53 -5.29 6.36 10.88
C ASP A 53 -4.59 5.06 11.28
N ILE A 54 -5.35 4.13 11.85
CA ILE A 54 -4.87 2.82 12.27
C ILE A 54 -5.90 1.75 11.97
N GLU A 55 -5.47 0.69 11.30
CA GLU A 55 -6.34 -0.42 10.93
C GLU A 55 -5.73 -1.77 11.25
N LYS A 56 -6.57 -2.76 11.52
CA LYS A 56 -6.17 -4.16 11.64
C LYS A 56 -6.50 -4.89 10.34
N SER A 57 -5.49 -5.45 9.71
CA SER A 57 -5.65 -6.28 8.51
C SER A 57 -6.27 -7.65 8.84
N ASP A 58 -6.75 -8.35 7.83
CA ASP A 58 -7.37 -9.67 7.97
C ASP A 58 -6.40 -10.75 8.49
N ASP A 59 -5.10 -10.57 8.27
CA ASP A 59 -4.03 -11.43 8.79
C ASP A 59 -3.71 -11.19 10.28
N GLY A 60 -4.38 -10.22 10.89
CA GLY A 60 -4.22 -9.86 12.30
C GLY A 60 -3.17 -8.78 12.56
N THR A 61 -2.41 -8.33 11.56
CA THR A 61 -1.45 -7.25 11.73
C THR A 61 -2.14 -5.89 11.93
N ILE A 62 -1.49 -5.01 12.67
CA ILE A 62 -1.94 -3.63 12.90
C ILE A 62 -1.12 -2.74 11.96
N LYS A 63 -1.78 -1.94 11.13
CA LYS A 63 -1.17 -0.98 10.23
C LYS A 63 -1.49 0.43 10.66
N LEU A 64 -0.43 1.23 10.88
CA LEU A 64 -0.52 2.64 11.23
C LEU A 64 -0.16 3.47 10.00
N LEU A 65 -1.10 4.28 9.54
CA LEU A 65 -0.87 5.26 8.49
C LEU A 65 -0.35 6.55 9.11
N THR A 66 0.79 7.03 8.63
CA THR A 66 1.36 8.30 9.05
C THR A 66 1.65 9.19 7.84
N TYR A 67 1.52 10.49 8.03
CA TYR A 67 2.01 11.49 7.09
C TYR A 67 3.28 12.14 7.65
N ARG A 68 4.31 12.27 6.84
CA ARG A 68 5.55 12.98 7.18
C ARG A 68 5.68 14.20 6.30
N GLU A 69 6.01 15.33 6.92
CA GLU A 69 6.43 16.53 6.19
C GLU A 69 7.88 16.37 5.72
N ALA A 70 8.24 17.05 4.64
CA ALA A 70 9.64 17.11 4.21
C ALA A 70 10.51 17.77 5.28
N GLY A 71 11.65 17.19 5.59
CA GLY A 71 12.57 17.74 6.59
C GLY A 71 13.47 16.67 7.21
N GLU A 72 14.13 17.05 8.29
CA GLU A 72 14.95 16.11 9.07
C GLU A 72 14.04 15.20 9.90
N ALA A 73 14.14 13.91 9.67
CA ALA A 73 13.49 12.88 10.48
C ALA A 73 14.56 12.11 11.28
N ILE A 74 14.22 11.73 12.51
CA ILE A 74 15.06 10.84 13.29
C ILE A 74 14.60 9.40 13.06
N LYS A 75 15.49 8.58 12.50
CA LYS A 75 15.30 7.15 12.31
C LYS A 75 16.19 6.39 13.27
N LEU A 76 15.69 5.31 13.85
CA LEU A 76 16.51 4.39 14.61
C LEU A 76 17.25 3.45 13.65
N ALA A 77 18.55 3.67 13.48
CA ALA A 77 19.39 2.82 12.67
C ALA A 77 20.04 1.70 13.51
N PRO A 78 20.09 0.46 13.01
CA PRO A 78 20.72 -0.63 13.73
C PRO A 78 22.23 -0.35 13.91
N LYS A 79 22.71 -0.56 15.12
CA LYS A 79 24.12 -0.46 15.46
C LYS A 79 24.58 -1.70 16.19
N ARG A 80 25.62 -2.33 15.66
CA ARG A 80 26.23 -3.48 16.32
C ARG A 80 27.28 -3.00 17.32
N VAL A 81 27.06 -3.28 18.60
CA VAL A 81 27.99 -2.92 19.67
C VAL A 81 28.48 -4.16 20.40
N ARG A 82 29.71 -4.08 20.93
CA ARG A 82 30.28 -5.15 21.74
C ARG A 82 30.01 -4.85 23.21
N LYS A 83 29.31 -5.73 23.91
CA LYS A 83 28.95 -5.55 25.32
C LYS A 83 29.44 -6.75 26.14
N LEU A 84 29.89 -6.48 27.36
CA LEU A 84 30.28 -7.53 28.30
C LEU A 84 29.03 -8.03 29.03
N ILE A 85 28.60 -9.25 28.70
CA ILE A 85 27.43 -9.90 29.31
C ILE A 85 27.93 -11.21 29.95
N ASN A 86 27.62 -11.40 31.23
CA ASN A 86 28.05 -12.58 32.00
C ASN A 86 29.56 -12.88 31.87
N ARG A 87 30.41 -11.85 31.96
CA ARG A 87 31.86 -11.90 31.82
C ARG A 87 32.37 -12.35 30.46
N ARG A 88 31.51 -12.33 29.41
CA ARG A 88 31.90 -12.63 28.03
C ARG A 88 31.54 -11.45 27.13
N TRP A 89 32.45 -11.10 26.21
CA TRP A 89 32.19 -10.11 25.20
C TRP A 89 31.27 -10.69 24.12
N GLN A 90 30.09 -10.07 23.95
CA GLN A 90 29.12 -10.45 22.95
C GLN A 90 28.80 -9.26 22.04
N TRP A 91 28.56 -9.54 20.77
CA TRP A 91 28.00 -8.57 19.86
C TRP A 91 26.48 -8.54 20.02
N ILE A 92 25.96 -7.38 20.33
CA ILE A 92 24.51 -7.15 20.42
C ILE A 92 24.12 -6.08 19.41
N ASN A 93 22.92 -6.23 18.86
CA ASN A 93 22.31 -5.17 18.07
C ASN A 93 21.70 -4.17 19.04
N THR A 94 22.01 -2.91 18.83
CA THR A 94 21.36 -1.76 19.48
C THR A 94 20.89 -0.83 18.39
N TYR A 95 20.11 0.15 18.75
CA TYR A 95 19.64 1.17 17.81
C TYR A 95 20.17 2.53 18.27
N GLN A 96 20.50 3.37 17.31
CA GLN A 96 20.93 4.74 17.57
C GLN A 96 20.11 5.70 16.71
N PRO A 97 19.76 6.88 17.20
CA PRO A 97 19.12 7.90 16.39
C PRO A 97 20.06 8.37 15.29
N VAL A 98 19.58 8.41 14.08
CA VAL A 98 20.26 8.94 12.90
C VAL A 98 19.33 9.95 12.27
N THR A 99 19.84 11.15 11.99
CA THR A 99 19.08 12.16 11.24
C THR A 99 19.13 11.80 9.76
N GLU A 100 17.97 11.71 9.14
CA GLU A 100 17.80 11.45 7.72
C GLU A 100 16.88 12.51 7.13
N ASN A 101 17.23 13.03 5.95
CA ASN A 101 16.30 13.89 5.22
C ASN A 101 15.18 13.03 4.67
N SER A 102 13.96 13.28 5.10
CA SER A 102 12.77 12.62 4.58
C SER A 102 12.05 13.51 3.58
N GLU A 103 11.58 12.89 2.50
CA GLU A 103 10.61 13.51 1.62
C GLU A 103 9.22 13.49 2.28
N ALA A 104 8.38 14.48 1.93
CA ALA A 104 6.98 14.46 2.33
C ALA A 104 6.26 13.25 1.72
N GLY A 105 5.29 12.70 2.44
CA GLY A 105 4.48 11.60 1.93
C GLY A 105 3.80 10.79 3.02
N PHE A 106 3.03 9.82 2.57
CA PHE A 106 2.40 8.84 3.43
C PHE A 106 3.30 7.63 3.65
N PHE A 107 3.22 7.07 4.84
CA PHE A 107 4.01 5.90 5.26
C PHE A 107 3.13 4.93 6.04
N ILE A 108 3.43 3.64 5.92
CA ILE A 108 2.80 2.58 6.71
C ILE A 108 3.86 1.94 7.61
N ASP A 109 3.56 1.90 8.88
CA ASP A 109 4.26 1.12 9.89
C ASP A 109 3.39 -0.10 10.26
N THR A 110 3.96 -1.31 10.25
CA THR A 110 3.25 -2.57 10.50
C THR A 110 3.68 -3.18 11.83
N PHE A 111 2.70 -3.59 12.64
CA PHE A 111 2.88 -4.15 13.97
C PHE A 111 2.16 -5.50 14.12
N ASP A 112 2.63 -6.35 15.01
CA ASP A 112 1.90 -7.54 15.45
C ASP A 112 0.73 -7.16 16.40
N GLU A 113 -0.04 -8.16 16.83
CA GLU A 113 -1.15 -7.97 17.75
C GLU A 113 -0.74 -7.43 19.14
N ASN A 114 0.53 -7.55 19.50
CA ASN A 114 1.09 -7.06 20.76
C ASN A 114 1.67 -5.63 20.60
N GLY A 115 1.61 -5.06 19.41
CA GLY A 115 2.14 -3.72 19.11
C GLY A 115 3.63 -3.67 18.82
N ASN A 116 4.29 -4.80 18.56
CA ASN A 116 5.68 -4.83 18.15
C ASN A 116 5.80 -4.67 16.62
N PRO A 117 6.76 -3.90 16.11
CA PRO A 117 6.95 -3.74 14.66
C PRO A 117 7.38 -5.06 14.02
N THR A 118 6.77 -5.39 12.89
CA THR A 118 7.03 -6.65 12.17
C THR A 118 7.79 -6.45 10.88
N GLU A 119 7.66 -5.28 10.26
CA GLU A 119 8.22 -4.96 8.95
C GLU A 119 8.90 -3.59 8.97
N GLU A 120 9.69 -3.32 7.93
CA GLU A 120 10.21 -1.96 7.71
C GLU A 120 9.07 -1.03 7.30
N THR A 121 9.19 0.25 7.67
CA THR A 121 8.26 1.30 7.26
C THR A 121 8.24 1.43 5.74
N ILE A 122 7.06 1.38 5.14
CA ILE A 122 6.85 1.50 3.69
C ILE A 122 6.44 2.94 3.38
N LYS A 123 7.16 3.61 2.45
CA LYS A 123 6.69 4.85 1.84
C LYS A 123 5.70 4.52 0.73
N LEU A 124 4.60 5.25 0.68
CA LEU A 124 3.57 5.08 -0.35
C LEU A 124 3.83 6.05 -1.50
N ASP A 125 4.08 5.52 -2.69
CA ASP A 125 4.21 6.30 -3.92
C ASP A 125 2.92 6.21 -4.75
N ILE A 126 2.58 7.26 -5.50
CA ILE A 126 1.27 7.47 -6.15
C ILE A 126 0.79 6.26 -6.99
N ALA A 127 1.70 5.60 -7.69
CA ALA A 127 1.40 4.47 -8.58
C ALA A 127 1.83 3.11 -8.02
N ASP A 128 2.16 3.04 -6.74
CA ASP A 128 2.60 1.79 -6.10
C ASP A 128 1.38 0.93 -5.72
N PRO A 129 1.39 -0.38 -6.00
CA PRO A 129 0.37 -1.31 -5.51
C PRO A 129 0.10 -1.22 -4.00
N ALA A 130 1.15 -0.93 -3.20
CA ALA A 130 1.00 -0.73 -1.76
C ALA A 130 0.10 0.47 -1.41
N THR A 131 0.12 1.53 -2.23
CA THR A 131 -0.76 2.69 -2.05
C THR A 131 -2.22 2.30 -2.28
N TYR A 132 -2.51 1.56 -3.34
CA TYR A 132 -3.88 1.10 -3.63
C TYR A 132 -4.44 0.18 -2.55
N GLU A 133 -3.62 -0.70 -1.99
CA GLU A 133 -4.04 -1.56 -0.88
C GLU A 133 -4.24 -0.75 0.41
N ALA A 134 -3.39 0.26 0.64
CA ALA A 134 -3.56 1.19 1.75
C ALA A 134 -4.86 2.00 1.64
N GLU A 135 -5.16 2.53 0.46
CA GLU A 135 -6.41 3.27 0.19
C GLU A 135 -7.66 2.43 0.49
N LYS A 136 -7.67 1.17 0.08
CA LYS A 136 -8.75 0.23 0.40
C LYS A 136 -8.84 -0.06 1.89
N LEU A 137 -7.69 -0.28 2.54
CA LEU A 137 -7.63 -0.62 3.96
C LEU A 137 -8.12 0.54 4.83
N PHE A 138 -7.63 1.75 4.57
CA PHE A 138 -7.94 2.95 5.35
C PHE A 138 -9.22 3.68 4.85
N GLY A 139 -9.69 3.37 3.64
CA GLY A 139 -10.83 4.06 3.04
C GLY A 139 -10.53 5.52 2.69
N LEU A 140 -9.30 5.84 2.34
CA LEU A 140 -8.80 7.17 2.02
C LEU A 140 -8.27 7.20 0.58
N ASP A 141 -8.36 8.34 -0.07
CA ASP A 141 -7.67 8.63 -1.33
C ASP A 141 -6.30 9.23 -0.97
N LEU A 142 -5.25 8.46 -1.08
CA LEU A 142 -3.88 8.85 -0.66
C LEU A 142 -3.06 9.42 -1.82
N ASN A 143 -3.45 9.12 -3.05
CA ASN A 143 -2.76 9.59 -4.26
C ASN A 143 -3.45 10.77 -4.94
N GLY A 144 -4.65 11.16 -4.51
CA GLY A 144 -5.39 12.34 -4.97
C GLY A 144 -6.13 12.15 -6.30
N ASP A 145 -6.40 10.90 -6.70
CA ASP A 145 -7.10 10.59 -7.95
C ASP A 145 -8.64 10.46 -7.80
N ASN A 146 -9.16 10.68 -6.60
CA ASN A 146 -10.55 10.57 -6.18
C ASN A 146 -11.13 9.13 -6.22
N VAL A 147 -10.27 8.12 -6.21
CA VAL A 147 -10.65 6.70 -6.14
C VAL A 147 -9.95 6.06 -4.95
N GLN A 148 -10.65 5.23 -4.18
CA GLN A 148 -10.05 4.41 -3.13
C GLN A 148 -9.58 3.09 -3.71
N GLY A 149 -8.28 2.94 -3.91
CA GLY A 149 -7.64 1.81 -4.56
C GLY A 149 -7.26 2.11 -6.01
N ARG A 150 -7.13 1.08 -6.82
CA ARG A 150 -6.64 1.21 -8.19
C ARG A 150 -7.66 1.92 -9.09
N ASN A 151 -7.27 3.03 -9.68
CA ASN A 151 -8.09 3.79 -10.63
C ASN A 151 -7.98 3.16 -12.02
N VAL A 152 -8.98 2.38 -12.40
CA VAL A 152 -8.96 1.61 -13.64
C VAL A 152 -10.02 2.07 -14.64
N GLN A 153 -9.63 2.11 -15.90
CA GLN A 153 -10.52 2.34 -17.04
C GLN A 153 -10.70 1.06 -17.86
N LYS A 154 -11.95 0.68 -18.06
CA LYS A 154 -12.28 -0.41 -19.00
C LYS A 154 -12.07 0.08 -20.44
N PHE A 155 -11.37 -0.72 -21.24
CA PHE A 155 -11.19 -0.42 -22.65
C PHE A 155 -12.52 -0.44 -23.41
N ASP A 156 -12.83 0.64 -24.11
CA ASP A 156 -14.00 0.74 -24.99
C ASP A 156 -13.65 0.30 -26.39
N ARG A 157 -13.79 -1.01 -26.61
CA ARG A 157 -13.52 -1.64 -27.91
C ARG A 157 -14.43 -1.09 -29.01
N ALA A 158 -15.70 -0.80 -28.70
CA ALA A 158 -16.65 -0.33 -29.70
C ALA A 158 -16.28 1.07 -30.21
N ALA A 159 -15.92 1.97 -29.30
CA ALA A 159 -15.42 3.28 -29.64
C ALA A 159 -14.13 3.21 -30.47
N PHE A 160 -13.18 2.36 -30.09
CA PHE A 160 -11.91 2.18 -30.80
C PHE A 160 -12.10 1.64 -32.23
N ILE A 161 -12.93 0.60 -32.41
CA ILE A 161 -13.26 0.02 -33.73
C ILE A 161 -13.87 1.09 -34.64
N THR A 162 -14.75 1.93 -34.07
CA THR A 162 -15.40 3.02 -34.81
C THR A 162 -14.38 4.09 -35.22
N GLU A 163 -13.53 4.52 -34.29
CA GLU A 163 -12.49 5.54 -34.53
C GLU A 163 -11.50 5.09 -35.62
N LYS A 164 -11.01 3.85 -35.53
CA LYS A 164 -10.01 3.32 -36.46
C LYS A 164 -10.60 2.73 -37.74
N ASN A 165 -11.94 2.78 -37.90
CA ASN A 165 -12.66 2.22 -39.04
C ASN A 165 -12.29 0.75 -39.35
N ILE A 166 -12.16 -0.05 -38.29
CA ILE A 166 -11.81 -1.47 -38.36
C ILE A 166 -13.07 -2.28 -38.60
N SER A 167 -13.04 -3.21 -39.56
CA SER A 167 -14.13 -4.20 -39.72
C SER A 167 -14.21 -5.09 -38.48
N THR A 168 -15.42 -5.34 -37.99
CA THR A 168 -15.67 -6.12 -36.77
C THR A 168 -15.02 -7.49 -36.84
N PHE A 169 -14.29 -7.85 -35.78
CA PHE A 169 -13.88 -9.22 -35.51
C PHE A 169 -14.76 -9.81 -34.40
N ALA A 170 -15.04 -11.10 -34.50
CA ALA A 170 -15.78 -11.80 -33.45
C ALA A 170 -14.87 -11.90 -32.22
N ALA A 171 -15.20 -11.17 -31.19
CA ALA A 171 -14.52 -11.28 -29.90
C ALA A 171 -15.37 -12.12 -28.95
N VAL A 172 -14.72 -12.97 -28.20
CA VAL A 172 -15.35 -13.69 -27.09
C VAL A 172 -15.09 -12.87 -25.85
N ASP A 173 -16.14 -12.26 -25.30
CA ASP A 173 -16.02 -11.42 -24.07
C ASP A 173 -15.76 -12.28 -22.82
N SER A 174 -14.65 -13.02 -22.80
CA SER A 174 -14.29 -13.87 -21.66
C SER A 174 -13.67 -13.09 -20.53
N LYS A 175 -13.08 -11.93 -20.83
CA LYS A 175 -12.43 -11.02 -19.86
C LYS A 175 -12.61 -9.55 -20.26
N ALA A 176 -12.67 -8.68 -19.27
CA ALA A 176 -12.55 -7.24 -19.47
C ALA A 176 -11.08 -6.84 -19.44
N LEU A 177 -10.64 -6.03 -20.39
CA LEU A 177 -9.34 -5.38 -20.38
C LEU A 177 -9.46 -4.06 -19.65
N LEU A 178 -8.63 -3.86 -18.64
CA LEU A 178 -8.55 -2.64 -17.86
C LEU A 178 -7.16 -2.03 -17.97
N THR A 179 -7.10 -0.72 -17.92
CA THR A 179 -5.85 0.03 -17.80
C THR A 179 -5.89 0.82 -16.49
N ASP A 180 -4.85 0.69 -15.69
CA ASP A 180 -4.63 1.56 -14.53
C ASP A 180 -4.21 2.95 -15.03
N LEU A 181 -4.97 3.96 -14.70
CA LEU A 181 -4.75 5.32 -15.20
C LEU A 181 -3.53 6.00 -14.56
N ASN A 182 -3.08 5.54 -13.40
CA ASN A 182 -1.93 6.10 -12.70
C ASN A 182 -0.61 5.48 -13.17
N SER A 183 -0.60 4.16 -13.34
CA SER A 183 0.62 3.42 -13.69
C SER A 183 0.72 3.04 -15.18
N GLY A 184 -0.38 3.02 -15.91
CA GLY A 184 -0.46 2.49 -17.27
C GLY A 184 -0.40 0.96 -17.34
N GLU A 185 -0.49 0.27 -16.23
CA GLU A 185 -0.50 -1.19 -16.15
C GLU A 185 -1.80 -1.78 -16.69
N LEU A 186 -1.69 -2.95 -17.33
CA LEU A 186 -2.84 -3.65 -17.87
C LEU A 186 -3.32 -4.75 -16.92
N LEU A 187 -4.64 -4.84 -16.77
CA LEU A 187 -5.28 -5.84 -15.92
C LEU A 187 -6.38 -6.57 -16.70
N ALA A 188 -6.63 -7.81 -16.28
CA ALA A 188 -7.78 -8.59 -16.69
C ALA A 188 -8.80 -8.65 -15.55
N ALA A 189 -10.08 -8.53 -15.87
CA ALA A 189 -11.17 -8.70 -14.91
C ALA A 189 -12.30 -9.56 -15.47
N ASP A 190 -13.24 -9.94 -14.62
CA ASP A 190 -14.52 -10.45 -15.10
C ASP A 190 -15.31 -9.32 -15.77
N PRO A 191 -15.90 -9.51 -16.94
CA PRO A 191 -16.63 -8.44 -17.63
C PRO A 191 -17.86 -7.94 -16.87
N ASN A 192 -18.41 -8.76 -15.97
CA ASN A 192 -19.56 -8.43 -15.12
C ASN A 192 -19.17 -7.96 -13.71
N ASP A 193 -17.92 -8.20 -13.30
CA ASP A 193 -17.40 -7.78 -12.00
C ASP A 193 -15.93 -7.35 -12.11
N ILE A 194 -15.73 -6.07 -12.34
CA ILE A 194 -14.39 -5.48 -12.47
C ILE A 194 -13.68 -5.27 -11.12
N SER A 195 -14.31 -5.60 -9.99
CA SER A 195 -13.67 -5.49 -8.67
C SER A 195 -12.60 -6.56 -8.46
N VAL A 196 -12.74 -7.71 -9.12
CA VAL A 196 -11.77 -8.80 -9.10
C VAL A 196 -10.81 -8.66 -10.28
N GLN A 197 -9.65 -8.08 -10.02
CA GLN A 197 -8.66 -7.73 -11.05
C GLN A 197 -7.43 -8.62 -10.94
N VAL A 198 -6.87 -8.99 -12.08
CA VAL A 198 -5.61 -9.73 -12.20
C VAL A 198 -4.63 -8.90 -13.00
N LEU A 199 -3.51 -8.50 -12.39
CA LEU A 199 -2.44 -7.77 -13.07
C LEU A 199 -1.81 -8.67 -14.15
N LEU A 200 -1.68 -8.14 -15.36
CA LEU A 200 -0.94 -8.82 -16.42
C LEU A 200 0.56 -8.62 -16.18
N THR A 201 1.32 -9.71 -16.26
CA THR A 201 2.76 -9.69 -16.04
C THR A 201 3.52 -10.24 -17.23
N ASN A 202 4.73 -9.73 -17.42
CA ASN A 202 5.73 -10.30 -18.32
C ASN A 202 6.27 -11.62 -17.76
N LYS A 203 7.03 -12.35 -18.57
CA LYS A 203 7.65 -13.62 -18.14
C LYS A 203 8.64 -13.48 -16.97
N ASP A 204 9.21 -12.30 -16.78
CA ASP A 204 10.11 -11.96 -15.68
C ASP A 204 9.39 -11.53 -14.40
N GLY A 205 8.04 -11.52 -14.43
CA GLY A 205 7.20 -11.11 -13.29
C GLY A 205 6.94 -9.61 -13.21
N SER A 206 7.56 -8.78 -14.06
CA SER A 206 7.26 -7.35 -14.11
C SER A 206 5.85 -7.11 -14.66
N SER A 207 5.20 -6.01 -14.23
CA SER A 207 3.88 -5.64 -14.72
C SER A 207 3.91 -5.33 -16.22
N PHE A 208 2.85 -5.73 -16.91
CA PHE A 208 2.72 -5.51 -18.35
C PHE A 208 2.11 -4.14 -18.62
N LYS A 209 2.77 -3.36 -19.46
CA LYS A 209 2.28 -2.07 -20.00
C LYS A 209 2.33 -2.11 -21.51
N SER A 210 1.38 -1.43 -22.17
CA SER A 210 1.51 -1.25 -23.62
C SER A 210 2.73 -0.40 -23.92
N ALA A 211 3.51 -0.81 -24.93
CA ALA A 211 4.62 0.01 -25.43
C ALA A 211 4.08 1.22 -26.21
N ASP A 212 4.95 2.21 -26.42
CA ASP A 212 4.65 3.35 -27.30
C ASP A 212 4.20 2.85 -28.68
N HIS A 213 3.20 3.47 -29.26
CA HIS A 213 2.56 3.07 -30.52
C HIS A 213 1.84 1.71 -30.51
N GLN A 214 1.54 1.18 -29.31
CA GLN A 214 0.75 -0.02 -29.14
C GLN A 214 -0.45 0.26 -28.22
N THR A 215 -1.62 -0.20 -28.64
CA THR A 215 -2.83 -0.13 -27.81
C THR A 215 -3.34 -1.54 -27.59
N ALA A 216 -3.46 -1.95 -26.34
CA ALA A 216 -4.12 -3.19 -26.00
C ALA A 216 -5.63 -3.02 -26.24
N ILE A 217 -6.23 -3.88 -27.06
CA ILE A 217 -7.61 -3.70 -27.54
C ILE A 217 -8.56 -4.82 -27.14
N ASP A 218 -8.01 -5.98 -26.79
CA ASP A 218 -8.83 -7.11 -26.34
C ASP A 218 -8.00 -8.09 -25.52
N ILE A 219 -8.69 -8.86 -24.68
CA ILE A 219 -8.09 -9.88 -23.83
C ILE A 219 -8.98 -11.11 -23.74
N GLU A 220 -8.40 -12.27 -23.90
CA GLU A 220 -9.12 -13.55 -23.92
C GLU A 220 -8.42 -14.56 -23.02
N LYS A 221 -9.21 -15.39 -22.35
CA LYS A 221 -8.71 -16.58 -21.64
C LYS A 221 -8.89 -17.80 -22.52
N ALA A 222 -7.80 -18.43 -22.93
CA ALA A 222 -7.83 -19.68 -23.67
C ALA A 222 -8.22 -20.88 -22.77
N ASP A 223 -8.63 -21.99 -23.38
CA ASP A 223 -9.04 -23.20 -22.66
C ASP A 223 -7.94 -23.81 -21.77
N ASP A 224 -6.69 -23.60 -22.13
CA ASP A 224 -5.52 -24.02 -21.33
C ASP A 224 -5.23 -23.10 -20.13
N GLY A 225 -6.06 -22.07 -19.92
CA GLY A 225 -5.92 -21.09 -18.87
C GLY A 225 -4.98 -19.93 -19.18
N THR A 226 -4.30 -19.96 -20.33
CA THR A 226 -3.45 -18.82 -20.74
C THR A 226 -4.29 -17.59 -21.08
N ILE A 227 -3.72 -16.42 -20.81
CA ILE A 227 -4.32 -15.14 -21.18
C ILE A 227 -3.64 -14.66 -22.46
N ARG A 228 -4.43 -14.34 -23.47
CA ARG A 228 -3.98 -13.79 -24.76
C ARG A 228 -4.41 -12.33 -24.85
N LEU A 229 -3.48 -11.47 -25.19
CA LEU A 229 -3.68 -10.06 -25.37
C LEU A 229 -3.57 -9.69 -26.84
N LEU A 230 -4.61 -9.06 -27.38
CA LEU A 230 -4.58 -8.49 -28.73
C LEU A 230 -4.14 -7.03 -28.63
N GLN A 231 -3.15 -6.68 -29.44
CA GLN A 231 -2.64 -5.31 -29.51
C GLN A 231 -2.75 -4.76 -30.94
N TYR A 232 -3.18 -3.52 -31.03
CA TYR A 232 -3.11 -2.72 -32.24
C TYR A 232 -1.78 -1.94 -32.25
N ARG A 233 -1.17 -1.82 -33.41
CA ARG A 233 0.03 -1.00 -33.63
C ARG A 233 -0.28 0.05 -34.68
N ASP A 234 -0.01 1.31 -34.35
CA ASP A 234 -0.07 2.42 -35.29
C ASP A 234 1.07 2.35 -36.31
#